data_ab6d0082e6bbb1d4e455e76d8a8ee070
#
_entry.id   ab6d0082e6bbb1d4e455e76d8a8ee070
#
_cell.length_a   1.000
_cell.length_b   1.000
_cell.length_c   1.000
_cell.angle_alpha   90.00
_cell.angle_beta   90.00
_cell.angle_gamma   90.00
#
_symmetry.space_group_name_H-M   'P 1'
#
loop_
_entity.id
_entity.type
_entity.pdbx_description
1 polymer ?
#
loop_
_entity_poly.entity_id
_entity_poly.type
_entity_poly.pdbx_seq_one_letter_code
_entity_poly.pdbx_strand_id
1 'polypeptide(L)'
;MNDFPEFMKNPKNRIHSTSDYMAGLEGYVFDGADGSQIAFWSNRNAGTGAEHKHPYDEYVLAVEGKFTVCIGSKRIPLAPGEEYVIPKGVLHFGERIPGTRTIHAFGGKRAVRESEFKG
;
A
#
# COMPACT_ATOMS: atom_id res chain seq x y z
N MET A 1 -3.41 6.26 16.79
CA MET A 1 -3.98 7.28 15.90
C MET A 1 -5.08 6.64 15.06
N ASN A 2 -6.28 7.20 15.09
CA ASN A 2 -7.44 6.58 14.44
C ASN A 2 -7.69 7.12 13.02
N ASP A 3 -7.02 8.20 12.63
CA ASP A 3 -7.23 8.84 11.34
C ASP A 3 -5.98 9.62 10.94
N PHE A 4 -5.88 9.94 9.66
CA PHE A 4 -4.78 10.76 9.15
C PHE A 4 -4.94 12.21 9.60
N PRO A 5 -3.84 12.92 9.85
CA PRO A 5 -3.92 14.35 10.13
C PRO A 5 -4.40 15.11 8.88
N GLU A 6 -5.03 16.25 9.10
CA GLU A 6 -5.67 17.00 8.02
C GLU A 6 -4.73 17.37 6.87
N PHE A 7 -3.46 17.69 7.16
CA PHE A 7 -2.54 18.07 6.08
C PHE A 7 -2.26 16.90 5.12
N MET A 8 -2.42 15.65 5.56
CA MET A 8 -2.26 14.47 4.72
C MET A 8 -3.48 14.21 3.84
N LYS A 9 -4.64 14.74 4.22
CA LYS A 9 -5.91 14.49 3.52
C LYS A 9 -6.13 15.39 2.31
N ASN A 10 -5.06 15.89 1.71
CA ASN A 10 -5.17 16.70 0.51
C ASN A 10 -5.80 15.86 -0.61
N PRO A 11 -6.95 16.27 -1.18
CA PRO A 11 -7.60 15.49 -2.25
C PRO A 11 -6.71 15.24 -3.46
N LYS A 12 -5.74 16.11 -3.71
CA LYS A 12 -4.80 15.95 -4.83
C LYS A 12 -3.86 14.77 -4.64
N ASN A 13 -3.70 14.28 -3.41
CA ASN A 13 -2.85 13.13 -3.11
C ASN A 13 -3.64 11.87 -2.80
N ARG A 14 -4.98 11.95 -2.85
CA ARG A 14 -5.83 10.80 -2.54
C ARG A 14 -5.68 9.71 -3.59
N ILE A 15 -5.42 8.50 -3.14
CA ILE A 15 -5.24 7.34 -4.01
C ILE A 15 -6.61 6.87 -4.51
N HIS A 16 -6.70 6.60 -5.82
CA HIS A 16 -7.89 5.98 -6.40
C HIS A 16 -7.94 4.51 -5.97
N SER A 17 -9.03 4.15 -5.28
CA SER A 17 -9.24 2.78 -4.83
C SER A 17 -9.84 1.96 -5.97
N THR A 18 -9.14 0.88 -6.33
CA THR A 18 -9.60 -0.08 -7.34
C THR A 18 -9.66 -1.46 -6.70
N SER A 19 -10.13 -2.45 -7.44
CA SER A 19 -10.11 -3.83 -6.99
C SER A 19 -8.69 -4.33 -6.72
N ASP A 20 -7.70 -3.79 -7.44
CA ASP A 20 -6.30 -4.16 -7.25
C ASP A 20 -5.74 -3.65 -5.93
N TYR A 21 -6.30 -2.56 -5.41
CA TYR A 21 -5.92 -2.00 -4.12
C TYR A 21 -6.83 -2.45 -2.99
N MET A 22 -7.89 -3.15 -3.31
CA MET A 22 -8.87 -3.63 -2.34
C MET A 22 -9.89 -2.58 -1.94
N ALA A 23 -11.14 -3.01 -1.83
CA ALA A 23 -12.25 -2.15 -1.42
C ALA A 23 -12.06 -1.67 0.03
N GLY A 24 -12.50 -0.46 0.32
CA GLY A 24 -12.41 0.12 1.66
C GLY A 24 -11.07 0.77 1.97
N LEU A 25 -10.19 0.88 0.99
CA LEU A 25 -8.91 1.56 1.15
C LEU A 25 -9.11 3.07 1.22
N GLU A 26 -8.50 3.68 2.21
CA GLU A 26 -8.24 5.12 2.22
C GLU A 26 -6.74 5.31 2.21
N GLY A 27 -6.22 6.11 1.28
CA GLY A 27 -4.79 6.31 1.21
C GLY A 27 -4.39 7.57 0.48
N TYR A 28 -3.17 7.97 0.74
CA TYR A 28 -2.57 9.18 0.17
C TYR A 28 -1.15 8.86 -0.28
N VAL A 29 -0.73 9.46 -1.38
CA VAL A 29 0.57 9.20 -1.98
C VAL A 29 1.35 10.49 -2.20
N PHE A 30 2.64 10.42 -1.95
CA PHE A 30 3.59 11.51 -2.15
C PHE A 30 4.68 11.03 -3.09
N ASP A 31 5.06 11.88 -4.05
CA ASP A 31 6.05 11.53 -5.05
C ASP A 31 7.43 12.05 -4.64
N GLY A 32 8.43 11.19 -4.84
CA GLY A 32 9.82 11.63 -4.81
C GLY A 32 10.23 12.29 -6.12
N ALA A 33 11.29 13.07 -6.10
CA ALA A 33 11.78 13.76 -7.29
C ALA A 33 12.28 12.78 -8.37
N ASP A 34 12.61 11.55 -7.98
CA ASP A 34 13.12 10.50 -8.86
C ASP A 34 12.03 9.61 -9.44
N GLY A 35 10.75 9.93 -9.20
CA GLY A 35 9.62 9.11 -9.64
C GLY A 35 9.22 8.01 -8.66
N SER A 36 9.93 7.89 -7.54
CA SER A 36 9.51 6.97 -6.47
C SER A 36 8.28 7.53 -5.76
N GLN A 37 7.61 6.65 -4.99
CA GLN A 37 6.41 7.05 -4.26
C GLN A 37 6.45 6.51 -2.84
N ILE A 38 5.83 7.24 -1.92
CA ILE A 38 5.50 6.71 -0.60
C ILE A 38 3.99 6.84 -0.40
N ALA A 39 3.35 5.73 -0.04
CA ALA A 39 1.90 5.65 0.11
C ALA A 39 1.54 5.25 1.53
N PHE A 40 0.54 5.92 2.08
CA PHE A 40 0.01 5.67 3.42
C PHE A 40 -1.40 5.11 3.26
N TRP A 41 -1.62 3.88 3.70
CA TRP A 41 -2.88 3.18 3.52
C TRP A 41 -3.52 2.81 4.84
N SER A 42 -4.85 2.93 4.87
CA SER A 42 -5.68 2.48 5.97
C SER A 42 -6.84 1.68 5.40
N ASN A 43 -7.06 0.48 5.92
CA ASN A 43 -8.12 -0.42 5.45
C ASN A 43 -9.04 -0.81 6.59
N ARG A 44 -10.33 -0.54 6.43
CA ARG A 44 -11.33 -0.91 7.42
C ARG A 44 -11.69 -2.38 7.34
N ASN A 45 -11.53 -3.00 6.17
CA ASN A 45 -11.98 -4.35 5.90
C ASN A 45 -10.80 -5.30 5.76
N ALA A 46 -11.03 -6.56 6.12
CA ALA A 46 -10.11 -7.62 5.75
C ALA A 46 -10.10 -7.78 4.23
N GLY A 47 -9.02 -8.29 3.69
CA GLY A 47 -8.97 -8.59 2.27
C GLY A 47 -7.63 -9.07 1.80
N THR A 48 -7.63 -9.48 0.53
CA THR A 48 -6.46 -9.98 -0.18
C THR A 48 -6.33 -9.22 -1.49
N GLY A 49 -5.16 -8.66 -1.74
CA GLY A 49 -4.87 -7.99 -3.00
C GLY A 49 -4.63 -8.98 -4.14
N ALA A 50 -4.75 -8.50 -5.37
CA ALA A 50 -4.43 -9.29 -6.55
C ALA A 50 -2.93 -9.55 -6.64
N GLU A 51 -2.55 -10.77 -7.03
CA GLU A 51 -1.15 -11.10 -7.23
C GLU A 51 -0.58 -10.31 -8.40
N HIS A 52 0.59 -9.70 -8.18
CA HIS A 52 1.22 -8.83 -9.17
C HIS A 52 2.73 -8.76 -8.95
N LYS A 53 3.41 -8.16 -9.91
CA LYS A 53 4.83 -7.80 -9.81
C LYS A 53 5.05 -6.46 -10.48
N HIS A 54 6.14 -5.79 -10.15
CA HIS A 54 6.51 -4.53 -10.78
C HIS A 54 8.03 -4.41 -10.91
N PRO A 55 8.51 -3.53 -11.82
CA PRO A 55 9.94 -3.43 -12.16
C PRO A 55 10.72 -2.52 -11.21
N TYR A 56 10.34 -2.48 -9.93
CA TYR A 56 11.00 -1.71 -8.89
C TYR A 56 10.81 -2.40 -7.55
N ASP A 57 11.66 -2.06 -6.60
CA ASP A 57 11.55 -2.58 -5.23
C ASP A 57 10.39 -1.94 -4.50
N GLU A 58 9.81 -2.69 -3.59
CA GLU A 58 8.77 -2.19 -2.69
C GLU A 58 9.17 -2.43 -1.25
N TYR A 59 9.11 -1.37 -0.43
CA TYR A 59 9.26 -1.43 1.01
C TYR A 59 7.87 -1.36 1.66
N VAL A 60 7.62 -2.21 2.65
CA VAL A 60 6.36 -2.16 3.40
C VAL A 60 6.64 -2.17 4.91
N LEU A 61 5.94 -1.30 5.62
CA LEU A 61 5.97 -1.21 7.08
C LEU A 61 4.55 -1.31 7.61
N ALA A 62 4.30 -2.25 8.52
CA ALA A 62 3.03 -2.34 9.21
C ALA A 62 3.02 -1.33 10.36
N VAL A 63 1.98 -0.49 10.41
CA VAL A 63 1.81 0.53 11.44
C VAL A 63 0.81 0.07 12.49
N GLU A 64 -0.29 -0.57 12.05
CA GLU A 64 -1.37 -1.03 12.91
C GLU A 64 -2.02 -2.25 12.28
N GLY A 65 -2.56 -3.15 13.09
CA GLY A 65 -3.17 -4.37 12.60
C GLY A 65 -2.15 -5.44 12.22
N LYS A 66 -2.39 -6.11 11.10
CA LYS A 66 -1.46 -7.12 10.57
C LYS A 66 -1.54 -7.14 9.05
N PHE A 67 -0.39 -7.05 8.41
CA PHE A 67 -0.25 -7.15 6.95
C PHE A 67 0.65 -8.34 6.64
N THR A 68 0.16 -9.27 5.82
CA THR A 68 0.94 -10.45 5.44
C THR A 68 1.39 -10.33 3.99
N VAL A 69 2.70 -10.37 3.77
CA VAL A 69 3.27 -10.43 2.42
C VAL A 69 3.28 -11.88 1.97
N CYS A 70 2.71 -12.16 0.81
CA CYS A 70 2.62 -13.52 0.26
C CYS A 70 3.43 -13.62 -1.02
N ILE A 71 4.41 -14.53 -1.02
CA ILE A 71 5.29 -14.78 -2.17
C ILE A 71 5.31 -16.28 -2.41
N GLY A 72 4.63 -16.75 -3.47
CA GLY A 72 4.44 -18.19 -3.69
C GLY A 72 3.71 -18.81 -2.50
N SER A 73 4.28 -19.86 -1.94
CA SER A 73 3.74 -20.51 -0.73
C SER A 73 4.22 -19.85 0.57
N LYS A 74 5.12 -18.88 0.48
CA LYS A 74 5.69 -18.23 1.65
C LYS A 74 4.77 -17.10 2.14
N ARG A 75 4.52 -17.09 3.45
CA ARG A 75 3.70 -16.07 4.10
C ARG A 75 4.56 -15.37 5.13
N ILE A 76 4.63 -14.04 5.02
CA ILE A 76 5.45 -13.20 5.90
C ILE A 76 4.51 -12.25 6.64
N PRO A 77 4.04 -12.61 7.85
CA PRO A 77 3.17 -11.71 8.61
C PRO A 77 3.99 -10.59 9.24
N LEU A 78 3.48 -9.36 9.09
CA LEU A 78 4.09 -8.17 9.68
C LEU A 78 3.17 -7.63 10.76
N ALA A 79 3.64 -7.67 11.99
CA ALA A 79 3.01 -6.99 13.12
C ALA A 79 3.44 -5.51 13.12
N PRO A 80 2.75 -4.64 13.88
CA PRO A 80 3.13 -3.22 13.95
C PRO A 80 4.60 -3.03 14.27
N GLY A 81 5.28 -2.22 13.44
CA GLY A 81 6.71 -1.95 13.55
C GLY A 81 7.58 -2.90 12.75
N GLU A 82 7.03 -3.96 12.16
CA GLU A 82 7.78 -4.88 11.32
C GLU A 82 7.75 -4.46 9.85
N GLU A 83 8.84 -4.72 9.15
CA GLU A 83 9.04 -4.24 7.79
C GLU A 83 9.56 -5.35 6.89
N TYR A 84 9.36 -5.20 5.58
CA TYR A 84 9.85 -6.15 4.59
C TYR A 84 10.13 -5.43 3.28
N VAL A 85 11.14 -5.90 2.54
CA VAL A 85 11.43 -5.42 1.19
C VAL A 85 11.08 -6.50 0.19
N ILE A 86 10.22 -6.16 -0.76
CA ILE A 86 9.85 -7.04 -1.87
C ILE A 86 10.72 -6.62 -3.06
N PRO A 87 11.64 -7.48 -3.53
CA PRO A 87 12.50 -7.12 -4.65
C PRO A 87 11.72 -6.95 -5.96
N LYS A 88 12.24 -6.13 -6.84
CA LYS A 88 11.66 -5.96 -8.18
C LYS A 88 11.50 -7.31 -8.89
N GLY A 89 10.43 -7.44 -9.65
CA GLY A 89 10.15 -8.64 -10.44
C GLY A 89 9.61 -9.83 -9.66
N VAL A 90 9.49 -9.73 -8.34
CA VAL A 90 8.97 -10.82 -7.51
C VAL A 90 7.45 -10.76 -7.49
N LEU A 91 6.81 -11.85 -7.91
CA LEU A 91 5.36 -11.99 -7.88
C LEU A 91 4.88 -12.09 -6.43
N HIS A 92 3.94 -11.24 -6.04
CA HIS A 92 3.48 -11.16 -4.64
C HIS A 92 2.07 -10.62 -4.53
N PHE A 93 1.50 -10.78 -3.35
CA PHE A 93 0.26 -10.09 -2.96
C PHE A 93 0.27 -9.87 -1.45
N GLY A 94 -0.65 -9.04 -0.97
CA GLY A 94 -0.79 -8.77 0.45
C GLY A 94 -2.14 -9.20 0.98
N GLU A 95 -2.17 -9.63 2.24
CA GLU A 95 -3.40 -9.90 2.98
C GLU A 95 -3.42 -9.02 4.22
N ARG A 96 -4.62 -8.62 4.64
CA ARG A 96 -4.77 -7.76 5.82
C ARG A 96 -6.00 -8.14 6.64
N ILE A 97 -5.89 -7.89 7.94
CA ILE A 97 -7.04 -7.95 8.86
C ILE A 97 -7.75 -6.58 8.88
N PRO A 98 -8.99 -6.49 9.36
CA PRO A 98 -9.67 -5.19 9.47
C PRO A 98 -8.88 -4.20 10.32
N GLY A 99 -8.87 -2.93 9.91
CA GLY A 99 -8.18 -1.87 10.63
C GLY A 99 -6.67 -1.80 10.41
N THR A 100 -6.14 -2.54 9.45
CA THR A 100 -4.71 -2.52 9.15
C THR A 100 -4.30 -1.21 8.50
N ARG A 101 -3.20 -0.66 8.99
CA ARG A 101 -2.57 0.55 8.45
C ARG A 101 -1.14 0.22 8.07
N THR A 102 -0.75 0.63 6.87
CA THR A 102 0.59 0.35 6.32
C THR A 102 1.18 1.57 5.64
N ILE A 103 2.50 1.57 5.56
CA ILE A 103 3.25 2.53 4.74
C ILE A 103 4.00 1.71 3.70
N HIS A 104 3.86 2.09 2.43
CA HIS A 104 4.56 1.44 1.32
C HIS A 104 5.41 2.46 0.60
N ALA A 105 6.68 2.14 0.38
CA ALA A 105 7.55 2.94 -0.47
C ALA A 105 7.86 2.14 -1.74
N PHE A 106 7.68 2.77 -2.89
CA PHE A 106 7.86 2.13 -4.19
C PHE A 106 8.98 2.83 -4.95
N GLY A 107 9.86 2.06 -5.55
CA GLY A 107 10.94 2.60 -6.41
C GLY A 107 10.43 3.11 -7.76
N GLY A 108 9.13 3.22 -7.94
CA GLY A 108 8.49 3.71 -9.15
C GLY A 108 7.05 4.10 -8.89
N LYS A 109 6.30 4.39 -9.96
CA LYS A 109 4.90 4.80 -9.82
C LYS A 109 3.98 3.58 -9.69
N ARG A 110 3.44 3.36 -8.52
CA ARG A 110 2.46 2.29 -8.22
C ARG A 110 1.06 2.84 -7.99
N ALA A 111 0.95 3.90 -7.21
CA ALA A 111 -0.35 4.44 -6.82
C ALA A 111 -0.84 5.47 -7.83
N VAL A 112 -2.11 5.36 -8.20
CA VAL A 112 -2.79 6.30 -9.09
C VAL A 112 -3.69 7.18 -8.25
N ARG A 113 -3.58 8.49 -8.40
CA ARG A 113 -4.43 9.45 -7.70
C ARG A 113 -5.82 9.50 -8.32
N GLU A 114 -6.82 9.82 -7.51
CA GLU A 114 -8.17 10.04 -8.03
C GLU A 114 -8.18 11.11 -9.13
N SER A 115 -7.38 12.16 -8.97
CA SER A 115 -7.27 13.24 -9.96
C SER A 115 -6.68 12.79 -11.29
N GLU A 116 -5.96 11.67 -11.32
CA GLU A 116 -5.37 11.09 -12.53
C GLU A 116 -6.27 10.06 -13.19
N PHE A 117 -7.25 9.55 -12.47
CA PHE A 117 -8.12 8.49 -12.95
C PHE A 117 -9.15 9.06 -13.92
N LYS A 118 -9.23 8.49 -15.12
CA LYS A 118 -10.09 8.98 -16.20
C LYS A 118 -11.09 7.96 -16.72
N GLY A 119 -11.13 6.83 -16.09
CA GLY A 119 -12.03 5.75 -16.49
C GLY A 119 -13.11 5.54 -15.51
#